data_8ffcfdb72749505395a5bb827b93a765
#
_entry.id   8ffcfdb72749505395a5bb827b93a765
#
_cell.length_a   1.000
_cell.length_b   1.000
_cell.length_c   1.000
_cell.angle_alpha   90.00
_cell.angle_beta   90.00
_cell.angle_gamma   90.00
#
_symmetry.space_group_name_H-M   'P 1'
#
loop_
_entity.id
_entity.type
_entity.pdbx_description
1 polymer ?
#
loop_
_entity_poly.entity_id
_entity_poly.type
_entity_poly.pdbx_seq_one_letter_code
_entity_poly.pdbx_strand_id
1 'polypeptide(L)'
;MIEVTVDHLGSVQFEVRARQHTIVCDQPAESGGFDEGMTPPELFVGALGACAAYYAADYLRRRGLATEGTRVQVHADKVPSPMRLDHFRIEVQVPVALSQQDWEGVERAVHHCLIHNTLKSQPTVEIAIHTPAQV
;
A
#
# COMPACT_ATOMS: atom_id res chain seq x y z
N MET A 1 -17.09 -7.17 -0.88
CA MET A 1 -16.15 -7.32 0.26
C MET A 1 -14.80 -7.79 -0.26
N ILE A 2 -13.72 -7.23 0.27
CA ILE A 2 -12.37 -7.69 -0.03
C ILE A 2 -11.99 -8.71 1.06
N GLU A 3 -11.52 -9.88 0.63
CA GLU A 3 -11.07 -10.93 1.54
C GLU A 3 -9.62 -11.28 1.23
N VAL A 4 -8.80 -11.32 2.25
CA VAL A 4 -7.39 -11.68 2.17
C VAL A 4 -7.09 -12.71 3.24
N THR A 5 -6.41 -13.79 2.86
CA THR A 5 -5.98 -14.84 3.78
C THR A 5 -4.46 -14.76 3.94
N VAL A 6 -3.99 -14.92 5.17
CA VAL A 6 -2.56 -14.92 5.50
C VAL A 6 -2.21 -16.22 6.22
N ASP A 7 -1.31 -17.00 5.63
CA ASP A 7 -0.89 -18.30 6.17
C ASP A 7 0.58 -18.27 6.58
N HIS A 8 0.90 -18.84 7.73
CA HIS A 8 2.28 -18.94 8.20
C HIS A 8 3.05 -20.01 7.39
N LEU A 9 4.20 -19.63 6.87
CA LEU A 9 5.07 -20.53 6.09
C LEU A 9 6.24 -21.09 6.90
N GLY A 10 6.52 -20.54 8.06
CA GLY A 10 7.63 -20.89 8.93
C GLY A 10 8.41 -19.64 9.35
N SER A 11 9.14 -19.71 10.47
CA SER A 11 9.86 -18.57 11.02
C SER A 11 8.96 -17.34 11.11
N VAL A 12 9.34 -16.24 10.50
CA VAL A 12 8.55 -14.98 10.43
C VAL A 12 7.99 -14.73 9.04
N GLN A 13 7.86 -15.78 8.23
CA GLN A 13 7.45 -15.71 6.85
C GLN A 13 5.98 -16.07 6.69
N PHE A 14 5.24 -15.32 5.90
CA PHE A 14 3.80 -15.49 5.66
C PHE A 14 3.46 -15.36 4.19
N GLU A 15 2.52 -16.16 3.72
CA GLU A 15 1.93 -16.01 2.40
C GLU A 15 0.64 -15.21 2.51
N VAL A 16 0.52 -14.17 1.72
CA VAL A 16 -0.69 -13.34 1.63
C VAL A 16 -1.38 -13.63 0.31
N ARG A 17 -2.64 -14.01 0.38
CA ARG A 17 -3.42 -14.45 -0.79
C ARG A 17 -4.70 -13.67 -0.92
N ALA A 18 -4.94 -13.17 -2.12
CA ALA A 18 -6.21 -12.55 -2.50
C ALA A 18 -6.61 -13.08 -3.89
N ARG A 19 -7.80 -13.66 -3.99
CA ARG A 19 -8.27 -14.34 -5.20
C ARG A 19 -7.26 -15.42 -5.62
N GLN A 20 -6.69 -15.38 -6.83
CA GLN A 20 -5.67 -16.31 -7.32
C GLN A 20 -4.24 -15.75 -7.20
N HIS A 21 -4.06 -14.62 -6.53
CA HIS A 21 -2.75 -13.96 -6.39
C HIS A 21 -2.15 -14.18 -5.01
N THR A 22 -0.86 -14.42 -4.97
CA THR A 22 -0.11 -14.59 -3.73
C THR A 22 1.15 -13.75 -3.72
N ILE A 23 1.52 -13.29 -2.53
CA ILE A 23 2.83 -12.67 -2.27
C ILE A 23 3.36 -13.23 -0.95
N VAL A 24 4.67 -13.15 -0.76
CA VAL A 24 5.32 -13.55 0.49
C VAL A 24 5.74 -12.30 1.26
N CYS A 25 5.37 -12.26 2.55
CA CYS A 25 5.90 -11.32 3.52
C CYS A 25 7.01 -11.97 4.30
N ASP A 26 8.07 -11.24 4.58
CA ASP A 26 9.18 -11.72 5.39
C ASP A 26 9.76 -10.54 6.20
N GLN A 27 10.85 -10.80 6.88
CA GLN A 27 11.63 -9.81 7.59
C GLN A 27 13.07 -9.86 7.10
N PRO A 28 13.81 -8.75 7.24
CA PRO A 28 15.25 -8.79 7.01
C PRO A 28 15.96 -9.77 7.95
N ALA A 29 17.15 -10.19 7.60
CA ALA A 29 17.91 -11.16 8.40
C ALA A 29 18.12 -10.71 9.84
N GLU A 30 18.39 -9.43 10.07
CA GLU A 30 18.59 -8.84 11.42
C GLU A 30 17.31 -8.90 12.27
N SER A 31 16.16 -9.09 11.67
CA SER A 31 14.87 -9.24 12.37
C SER A 31 14.35 -10.68 12.37
N GLY A 32 15.21 -11.64 12.07
CA GLY A 32 14.90 -13.07 12.14
C GLY A 32 14.30 -13.66 10.88
N GLY A 33 14.31 -12.95 9.78
CA GLY A 33 13.80 -13.42 8.49
C GLY A 33 14.89 -13.88 7.55
N PHE A 34 14.48 -14.26 6.34
CA PHE A 34 15.36 -14.66 5.24
C PHE A 34 15.45 -13.59 4.15
N ASP A 35 14.77 -12.45 4.34
CA ASP A 35 14.71 -11.36 3.38
C ASP A 35 14.20 -11.81 1.98
N GLU A 36 13.20 -12.68 2.00
CA GLU A 36 12.60 -13.23 0.78
C GLU A 36 11.31 -12.51 0.35
N GLY A 37 10.94 -11.46 1.05
CA GLY A 37 9.76 -10.65 0.73
C GLY A 37 9.75 -9.34 1.49
N MET A 38 8.84 -8.46 1.09
CA MET A 38 8.61 -7.19 1.78
C MET A 38 8.01 -7.43 3.17
N THR A 39 8.34 -6.53 4.09
CA THR A 39 7.71 -6.52 5.41
C THR A 39 6.26 -6.03 5.31
N PRO A 40 5.39 -6.35 6.28
CA PRO A 40 4.03 -5.80 6.31
C PRO A 40 3.95 -4.27 6.22
N PRO A 41 4.78 -3.49 6.95
CA PRO A 41 4.77 -2.03 6.76
C PRO A 41 5.13 -1.59 5.34
N GLU A 42 6.09 -2.25 4.70
CA GLU A 42 6.44 -1.96 3.31
C GLU A 42 5.28 -2.27 2.35
N LEU A 43 4.57 -3.37 2.57
CA LEU A 43 3.36 -3.70 1.81
C LEU A 43 2.26 -2.66 1.98
N PHE A 44 2.05 -2.20 3.20
CA PHE A 44 1.06 -1.17 3.51
C PHE A 44 1.39 0.14 2.78
N VAL A 45 2.63 0.60 2.89
CA VAL A 45 3.11 1.81 2.21
C VAL A 45 3.07 1.63 0.70
N GLY A 46 3.43 0.44 0.21
CA GLY A 46 3.36 0.09 -1.20
C GLY A 46 1.93 0.12 -1.75
N ALA A 47 0.96 -0.35 -0.97
CA ALA A 47 -0.45 -0.30 -1.35
C ALA A 47 -0.93 1.15 -1.52
N LEU A 48 -0.54 2.03 -0.61
CA LEU A 48 -0.85 3.46 -0.72
C LEU A 48 -0.25 4.05 -2.00
N GLY A 49 1.01 3.73 -2.29
CA GLY A 49 1.69 4.19 -3.50
C GLY A 49 1.06 3.65 -4.78
N ALA A 50 0.72 2.36 -4.82
CA ALA A 50 0.08 1.74 -5.97
C ALA A 50 -1.30 2.36 -6.25
N CYS A 51 -2.06 2.65 -5.19
CA CYS A 51 -3.36 3.30 -5.32
C CYS A 51 -3.21 4.74 -5.88
N ALA A 52 -2.27 5.50 -5.36
CA ALA A 52 -1.98 6.85 -5.85
C ALA A 52 -1.55 6.82 -7.32
N ALA A 53 -0.67 5.87 -7.69
CA ALA A 53 -0.21 5.69 -9.06
C ALA A 53 -1.36 5.34 -10.01
N TYR A 54 -2.27 4.48 -9.58
CA TYR A 54 -3.46 4.13 -10.36
C TYR A 54 -4.28 5.37 -10.71
N TYR A 55 -4.59 6.20 -9.72
CA TYR A 55 -5.41 7.39 -9.95
C TYR A 55 -4.69 8.44 -10.80
N ALA A 56 -3.39 8.63 -10.59
CA ALA A 56 -2.60 9.54 -11.42
C ALA A 56 -2.58 9.08 -12.87
N ALA A 57 -2.27 7.81 -13.12
CA ALA A 57 -2.23 7.24 -14.46
C ALA A 57 -3.61 7.26 -15.13
N ASP A 58 -4.67 6.98 -14.40
CA ASP A 58 -6.04 7.04 -14.92
C ASP A 58 -6.41 8.44 -15.39
N TYR A 59 -6.04 9.47 -14.63
CA TYR A 59 -6.24 10.85 -15.06
C TYR A 59 -5.50 11.15 -16.36
N LEU A 60 -4.20 10.83 -16.42
CA LEU A 60 -3.39 11.05 -17.61
C LEU A 60 -4.00 10.35 -18.83
N ARG A 61 -4.42 9.11 -18.68
CA ARG A 61 -5.04 8.33 -19.74
C ARG A 61 -6.32 8.98 -20.26
N ARG A 62 -7.18 9.46 -19.36
CA ARG A 62 -8.44 10.14 -19.73
C ARG A 62 -8.18 11.45 -20.48
N ARG A 63 -7.06 12.10 -20.20
CA ARG A 63 -6.66 13.33 -20.89
C ARG A 63 -5.88 13.07 -22.19
N GLY A 64 -5.68 11.80 -22.54
CA GLY A 64 -4.88 11.45 -23.73
C GLY A 64 -3.39 11.74 -23.57
N LEU A 65 -2.91 11.83 -22.33
CA LEU A 65 -1.50 12.07 -22.01
C LEU A 65 -0.77 10.74 -21.79
N ALA A 66 0.55 10.74 -21.98
CA ALA A 66 1.37 9.54 -21.78
C ALA A 66 1.33 9.12 -20.32
N THR A 67 1.17 7.81 -20.06
CA THR A 67 1.09 7.22 -18.72
C THR A 67 2.30 6.33 -18.39
N GLU A 68 2.93 5.73 -19.40
CA GLU A 68 4.11 4.88 -19.19
C GLU A 68 5.25 5.71 -18.62
N GLY A 69 5.84 5.24 -17.52
CA GLY A 69 6.86 5.97 -16.80
C GLY A 69 6.32 6.75 -15.60
N THR A 70 5.02 6.72 -15.35
CA THR A 70 4.45 7.24 -14.10
C THR A 70 5.08 6.48 -12.92
N ARG A 71 5.61 7.22 -11.96
CA ARG A 71 6.28 6.67 -10.78
C ARG A 71 5.78 7.35 -9.53
N VAL A 72 5.58 6.57 -8.49
CA VAL A 72 5.22 7.09 -7.16
C VAL A 72 6.21 6.58 -6.13
N GLN A 73 6.73 7.48 -5.33
CA GLN A 73 7.49 7.15 -4.12
C GLN A 73 6.67 7.57 -2.91
N VAL A 74 6.65 6.69 -1.91
CA VAL A 74 5.98 6.98 -0.64
C VAL A 74 6.99 6.81 0.49
N HIS A 75 7.05 7.79 1.35
CA HIS A 75 7.84 7.77 2.58
C HIS A 75 6.89 7.79 3.77
N ALA A 76 7.25 7.05 4.80
CA ALA A 76 6.54 7.05 6.07
C ALA A 76 7.53 6.84 7.21
N ASP A 77 7.27 7.46 8.35
CA ASP A 77 8.09 7.31 9.55
C ASP A 77 7.46 6.29 10.49
N LYS A 78 8.30 5.50 11.15
CA LYS A 78 7.90 4.72 12.31
C LYS A 78 7.97 5.63 13.53
N VAL A 79 6.86 5.79 14.23
CA VAL A 79 6.78 6.65 15.42
C VAL A 79 6.26 5.83 16.60
N PRO A 80 6.74 6.13 17.83
CA PRO A 80 6.37 5.36 19.02
C PRO A 80 5.06 5.85 19.66
N SER A 81 4.59 5.11 20.67
CA SER A 81 3.60 5.48 21.65
C SER A 81 2.19 5.78 21.13
N PRO A 82 1.54 4.84 20.42
CA PRO A 82 1.97 3.50 20.10
C PRO A 82 2.84 3.45 18.84
N MET A 83 3.59 2.39 18.67
CA MET A 83 4.37 2.16 17.45
C MET A 83 3.44 2.08 16.25
N ARG A 84 3.63 2.99 15.30
CA ARG A 84 2.78 3.11 14.10
C ARG A 84 3.54 3.80 12.98
N LEU A 85 2.95 3.81 11.80
CA LEU A 85 3.44 4.63 10.69
C LEU A 85 2.73 5.98 10.71
N ASP A 86 3.49 7.04 10.45
CA ASP A 86 2.97 8.41 10.40
C ASP A 86 3.80 9.24 9.40
N HIS A 87 3.43 10.49 9.21
CA HIS A 87 4.15 11.43 8.33
C HIS A 87 4.31 10.90 6.91
N PHE A 88 3.22 10.39 6.35
CA PHE A 88 3.24 9.90 4.97
C PHE A 88 3.47 11.03 3.98
N ARG A 89 4.40 10.80 3.06
CA ARG A 89 4.67 11.71 1.95
C ARG A 89 4.59 10.93 0.64
N ILE A 90 3.75 11.40 -0.26
CA ILE A 90 3.56 10.79 -1.58
C ILE A 90 4.14 11.73 -2.62
N GLU A 91 5.08 11.25 -3.42
CA GLU A 91 5.67 11.99 -4.52
C GLU A 91 5.31 11.30 -5.82
N VAL A 92 4.63 12.01 -6.72
CA VAL A 92 4.18 11.50 -8.01
C VAL A 92 5.02 12.13 -9.10
N GLN A 93 5.67 11.29 -9.90
CA GLN A 93 6.42 11.71 -11.08
C GLN A 93 5.67 11.26 -12.31
N VAL A 94 5.36 12.20 -13.20
CA VAL A 94 4.66 11.91 -14.46
C VAL A 94 5.64 12.03 -15.63
N PRO A 95 5.42 11.25 -16.72
CA PRO A 95 6.36 11.19 -17.84
C PRO A 95 6.28 12.37 -18.81
N VAL A 96 5.38 13.33 -18.58
CA VAL A 96 5.13 14.47 -19.47
C VAL A 96 5.09 15.78 -18.70
N ALA A 97 5.37 16.88 -19.36
CA ALA A 97 5.11 18.21 -18.81
C ALA A 97 3.60 18.42 -18.72
N LEU A 98 3.14 18.96 -17.61
CA LEU A 98 1.72 19.22 -17.36
C LEU A 98 1.41 20.71 -17.46
N SER A 99 0.26 21.02 -18.06
CA SER A 99 -0.37 22.34 -17.88
C SER A 99 -0.75 22.52 -16.41
N GLN A 100 -1.00 23.75 -16.00
CA GLN A 100 -1.51 24.00 -14.64
C GLN A 100 -2.82 23.24 -14.37
N GLN A 101 -3.71 23.20 -15.35
CA GLN A 101 -4.99 22.48 -15.25
C GLN A 101 -4.76 20.98 -15.04
N ASP A 102 -3.86 20.37 -15.80
CA ASP A 102 -3.59 18.95 -15.70
C ASP A 102 -2.81 18.61 -14.41
N TRP A 103 -1.91 19.49 -13.97
CA TRP A 103 -1.25 19.35 -12.69
C TRP A 103 -2.26 19.28 -11.54
N GLU A 104 -3.19 20.22 -11.49
CA GLU A 104 -4.26 20.25 -10.50
C GLU A 104 -5.19 19.04 -10.63
N GLY A 105 -5.42 18.57 -11.86
CA GLY A 105 -6.22 17.38 -12.13
C GLY A 105 -5.57 16.11 -11.57
N VAL A 106 -4.27 15.95 -11.76
CA VAL A 106 -3.53 14.81 -11.17
C VAL A 106 -3.58 14.89 -9.65
N GLU A 107 -3.36 16.07 -9.07
CA GLU A 107 -3.43 16.25 -7.63
C GLU A 107 -4.79 15.85 -7.06
N ARG A 108 -5.87 16.33 -7.66
CA ARG A 108 -7.24 15.94 -7.24
C ARG A 108 -7.47 14.43 -7.39
N ALA A 109 -7.00 13.84 -8.48
CA ALA A 109 -7.15 12.40 -8.71
C ALA A 109 -6.46 11.57 -7.62
N VAL A 110 -5.24 11.94 -7.25
CA VAL A 110 -4.48 11.26 -6.19
C VAL A 110 -5.18 11.41 -4.84
N HIS A 111 -5.80 12.54 -4.55
CA HIS A 111 -6.57 12.74 -3.32
C HIS A 111 -7.82 11.86 -3.23
N HIS A 112 -8.33 11.34 -4.35
CA HIS A 112 -9.46 10.40 -4.36
C HIS A 112 -9.04 8.94 -4.12
N CYS A 113 -7.77 8.69 -3.85
CA CYS A 113 -7.25 7.36 -3.57
C CYS A 113 -8.01 6.68 -2.42
N LEU A 114 -8.52 5.46 -2.66
CA LEU A 114 -9.28 4.70 -1.67
C LEU A 114 -8.47 4.47 -0.40
N ILE A 115 -7.20 4.08 -0.54
CA ILE A 115 -6.32 3.80 0.63
C ILE A 115 -6.08 5.09 1.41
N HIS A 116 -5.83 6.21 0.74
CA HIS A 116 -5.65 7.51 1.40
C HIS A 116 -6.89 7.90 2.20
N ASN A 117 -8.09 7.76 1.60
CA ASN A 117 -9.34 8.04 2.29
C ASN A 117 -9.54 7.13 3.50
N THR A 118 -9.14 5.86 3.40
CA THR A 118 -9.19 4.92 4.53
C THR A 118 -8.32 5.41 5.68
N LEU A 119 -7.10 5.86 5.41
CA LEU A 119 -6.20 6.39 6.45
C LEU A 119 -6.78 7.62 7.16
N LYS A 120 -7.51 8.45 6.44
CA LYS A 120 -8.11 9.68 7.00
C LYS A 120 -9.33 9.42 7.87
N SER A 121 -9.97 8.27 7.73
CA SER A 121 -11.30 8.00 8.29
C SER A 121 -11.29 7.20 9.61
N GLN A 122 -10.13 6.85 10.15
CA GLN A 122 -10.00 6.02 11.37
C GLN A 122 -10.92 4.79 11.33
N PRO A 123 -10.64 3.79 10.48
CA PRO A 123 -11.52 2.64 10.32
C PRO A 123 -11.63 1.81 11.59
N THR A 124 -12.77 1.15 11.77
CA THR A 124 -12.94 0.18 12.84
C THR A 124 -12.22 -1.12 12.47
N VAL A 125 -11.58 -1.74 13.47
CA VAL A 125 -10.92 -3.04 13.32
C VAL A 125 -11.45 -3.97 14.41
N GLU A 126 -12.08 -5.07 14.01
CA GLU A 126 -12.56 -6.10 14.92
C GLU A 126 -11.60 -7.28 14.88
N ILE A 127 -11.33 -7.88 16.03
CA ILE A 127 -10.42 -9.04 16.15
C ILE A 127 -11.18 -10.18 16.79
N ALA A 128 -11.19 -11.35 16.13
CA ALA A 128 -11.73 -12.58 16.67
C ALA A 128 -10.62 -13.65 16.66
N ILE A 129 -10.53 -14.41 17.75
CA ILE A 129 -9.53 -15.48 17.89
C ILE A 129 -10.26 -16.81 17.98
N HIS A 130 -9.88 -17.74 17.12
CA HIS A 130 -10.43 -19.09 17.09
C HIS A 130 -9.33 -20.09 17.45
N THR A 131 -9.67 -21.04 18.30
CA THR A 131 -8.77 -22.13 18.70
C THR A 131 -9.46 -23.47 18.46
N PRO A 132 -8.70 -24.56 18.29
CA PRO A 132 -9.30 -25.88 18.25
C PRO A 132 -10.08 -26.14 19.54
N ALA A 133 -11.14 -26.95 19.46
CA ALA A 133 -11.88 -27.40 20.64
C ALA A 133 -10.95 -28.14 21.58
N GLN A 134 -11.06 -27.89 22.90
CA GLN A 134 -10.35 -28.68 23.91
C GLN A 134 -10.98 -30.05 24.01
N VAL A 135 -10.12 -31.08 24.09
CA VAL A 135 -10.52 -32.47 24.21
C VAL A 135 -10.51 -32.88 25.66
#